data_cff1572f8fa8d3a22e8c516a85a783ee
#
_entry.id   cff1572f8fa8d3a22e8c516a85a783ee
#
_cell.length_a   1.000
_cell.length_b   1.000
_cell.length_c   1.000
_cell.angle_alpha   90.00
_cell.angle_beta   90.00
_cell.angle_gamma   90.00
#
_symmetry.space_group_name_H-M   'P 1'
#
loop_
_entity.id
_entity.type
_entity.pdbx_description
1 polymer ?
#
loop_
_entity_poly.entity_id
_entity_poly.type
_entity_poly.pdbx_seq_one_letter_code
_entity_poly.pdbx_strand_id
1 'polypeptide(L)'
;LKKTSFTISEIILGINIIIFTIAGFRFGIETALYSILTYFTATRCIDYVVEGLQAYTGVTIVSGKSEAIKYQLVNKLGRGITVYKGERGFLPGKYHVSAECDIIFTVITRLELRKLKNLVYDVDPKAFVFANTIKEASGGIIKRRHAH
;
A
#
# COMPACT_ATOMS: atom_id res chain seq x y z
N LEU A 1 -33.11 16.78 6.73
CA LEU A 1 -31.74 17.26 6.84
C LEU A 1 -30.82 16.41 5.99
N LYS A 2 -30.51 16.91 4.80
CA LYS A 2 -29.51 16.27 3.96
C LYS A 2 -28.19 16.28 4.71
N LYS A 3 -27.72 15.12 5.10
CA LYS A 3 -26.34 14.96 5.51
C LYS A 3 -25.46 15.29 4.32
N THR A 4 -24.92 16.47 4.32
CA THR A 4 -23.90 16.84 3.36
C THR A 4 -22.65 16.02 3.67
N SER A 5 -22.30 15.13 2.78
CA SER A 5 -21.10 14.32 2.89
C SER A 5 -19.88 15.14 2.45
N PHE A 6 -19.67 16.29 3.09
CA PHE A 6 -18.45 17.05 2.87
C PHE A 6 -17.31 16.38 3.63
N THR A 7 -16.25 16.09 2.92
CA THR A 7 -15.02 15.63 3.54
C THR A 7 -14.38 16.77 4.33
N ILE A 8 -13.57 16.42 5.31
CA ILE A 8 -12.81 17.41 6.11
C ILE A 8 -11.99 18.32 5.18
N SER A 9 -11.41 17.75 4.13
CA SER A 9 -10.64 18.51 3.14
C SER A 9 -11.46 19.59 2.43
N GLU A 10 -12.70 19.29 2.09
CA GLU A 10 -13.59 20.27 1.43
C GLU A 10 -13.99 21.40 2.37
N ILE A 11 -14.22 21.11 3.64
CA ILE A 11 -14.52 22.11 4.66
C ILE A 11 -13.32 23.05 4.84
N ILE A 12 -12.13 22.50 4.95
CA ILE A 12 -10.88 23.25 5.07
C ILE A 12 -10.66 24.11 3.82
N LEU A 13 -10.89 23.55 2.65
CA LEU A 13 -10.79 24.29 1.39
C LEU A 13 -11.74 25.50 1.35
N GLY A 14 -13.00 25.30 1.76
CA GLY A 14 -14.00 26.37 1.82
C GLY A 14 -13.57 27.50 2.76
N ILE A 15 -13.10 27.16 3.96
CA ILE A 15 -12.59 28.14 4.92
C ILE A 15 -11.41 28.90 4.36
N ASN A 16 -10.47 28.21 3.71
CA ASN A 16 -9.30 28.84 3.12
C ASN A 16 -9.65 29.78 1.96
N ILE A 17 -10.63 29.43 1.15
CA ILE A 17 -11.11 30.31 0.07
C ILE A 17 -11.65 31.61 0.65
N ILE A 18 -12.43 31.56 1.73
CA ILE A 18 -12.96 32.73 2.42
C ILE A 18 -11.82 33.61 2.96
N ILE A 19 -10.85 32.98 3.65
CA ILE A 19 -9.70 33.71 4.20
C ILE A 19 -8.88 34.38 3.10
N PHE A 20 -8.60 33.67 2.01
CA PHE A 20 -7.82 34.22 0.89
C PHE A 20 -8.56 35.30 0.14
N THR A 21 -9.89 35.25 0.04
CA THR A 21 -10.70 36.31 -0.56
C THR A 21 -10.59 37.59 0.27
N ILE A 22 -10.71 37.48 1.59
CA ILE A 22 -10.57 38.62 2.51
C ILE A 22 -9.14 39.19 2.42
N ALA A 23 -8.13 38.34 2.41
CA ALA A 23 -6.74 38.73 2.26
C ALA A 23 -6.50 39.45 0.93
N GLY A 24 -7.14 39.00 -0.16
CA GLY A 24 -7.04 39.63 -1.47
C GLY A 24 -7.53 41.06 -1.52
N PHE A 25 -8.58 41.38 -0.77
CA PHE A 25 -9.06 42.76 -0.64
C PHE A 25 -8.12 43.64 0.16
N ARG A 26 -7.38 43.07 1.09
CA ARG A 26 -6.46 43.82 1.97
C ARG A 26 -5.05 43.94 1.39
N PHE A 27 -4.52 42.94 0.79
CA PHE A 27 -3.10 42.84 0.39
C PHE A 27 -2.89 42.86 -1.12
N GLY A 28 -3.97 42.84 -1.90
CA GLY A 28 -3.90 42.78 -3.35
C GLY A 28 -4.19 41.41 -3.93
N ILE A 29 -4.70 41.42 -5.15
CA ILE A 29 -5.15 40.22 -5.85
C ILE A 29 -3.98 39.25 -6.12
N GLU A 30 -2.79 39.75 -6.42
CA GLU A 30 -1.62 38.95 -6.72
C GLU A 30 -1.23 38.03 -5.55
N THR A 31 -1.19 38.59 -4.35
CA THR A 31 -0.86 37.86 -3.13
C THR A 31 -1.89 36.75 -2.86
N ALA A 32 -3.18 37.06 -3.06
CA ALA A 32 -4.25 36.07 -2.90
C ALA A 32 -4.12 34.94 -3.91
N LEU A 33 -3.83 35.25 -5.17
CA LEU A 33 -3.66 34.23 -6.22
C LEU A 33 -2.45 33.32 -5.94
N TYR A 34 -1.32 33.86 -5.52
CA TYR A 34 -0.16 33.07 -5.14
C TYR A 34 -0.45 32.16 -3.95
N SER A 35 -1.18 32.65 -2.96
CA SER A 35 -1.56 31.85 -1.79
C SER A 35 -2.48 30.70 -2.16
N ILE A 36 -3.48 30.93 -3.02
CA ILE A 36 -4.39 29.90 -3.51
C ILE A 36 -3.62 28.83 -4.30
N LEU A 37 -2.74 29.26 -5.20
CA LEU A 37 -1.93 28.35 -6.02
C LEU A 37 -1.00 27.48 -5.15
N THR A 38 -0.36 28.08 -4.15
CA THR A 38 0.50 27.38 -3.20
C THR A 38 -0.28 26.35 -2.41
N TYR A 39 -1.43 26.72 -1.89
CA TYR A 39 -2.30 25.82 -1.13
C TYR A 39 -2.78 24.64 -1.99
N PHE A 40 -3.23 24.91 -3.21
CA PHE A 40 -3.68 23.89 -4.14
C PHE A 40 -2.57 22.88 -4.46
N THR A 41 -1.38 23.38 -4.77
CA THR A 41 -0.21 22.55 -5.07
C THR A 41 0.18 21.70 -3.87
N ALA A 42 0.25 22.28 -2.68
CA ALA A 42 0.60 21.57 -1.45
C ALA A 42 -0.42 20.45 -1.15
N THR A 43 -1.72 20.75 -1.28
CA THR A 43 -2.78 19.77 -1.04
C THR A 43 -2.67 18.59 -2.01
N ARG A 44 -2.44 18.85 -3.29
CA ARG A 44 -2.28 17.80 -4.30
C ARG A 44 -1.06 16.93 -4.03
N CYS A 45 0.04 17.53 -3.63
CA CYS A 45 1.25 16.78 -3.28
C CYS A 45 1.03 15.88 -2.07
N ILE A 46 0.37 16.39 -1.04
CA ILE A 46 0.05 15.61 0.17
C ILE A 46 -0.86 14.43 -0.18
N ASP A 47 -1.93 14.66 -0.92
CA ASP A 47 -2.85 13.61 -1.34
C ASP A 47 -2.13 12.52 -2.13
N TYR A 48 -1.29 12.90 -3.07
CA TYR A 48 -0.52 11.96 -3.87
C TYR A 48 0.41 11.09 -3.01
N VAL A 49 1.11 11.68 -2.07
CA VAL A 49 2.02 10.96 -1.16
C VAL A 49 1.22 10.01 -0.25
N VAL A 50 0.13 10.49 0.35
CA VAL A 50 -0.70 9.69 1.25
C VAL A 50 -1.30 8.49 0.52
N GLU A 51 -1.89 8.69 -0.66
CA GLU A 51 -2.43 7.60 -1.48
C GLU A 51 -1.34 6.60 -1.87
N GLY A 52 -0.17 7.08 -2.26
CA GLY A 52 0.96 6.22 -2.62
C GLY A 52 1.46 5.37 -1.44
N LEU A 53 1.48 5.92 -0.24
CA LEU A 53 1.91 5.21 0.96
C LEU A 53 0.88 4.20 1.47
N GLN A 54 -0.39 4.46 1.26
CA GLN A 54 -1.49 3.60 1.70
C GLN A 54 -1.92 2.58 0.66
N ALA A 55 -1.30 2.59 -0.52
CA ALA A 55 -1.64 1.66 -1.59
C ALA A 55 -1.43 0.21 -1.15
N TYR A 56 -2.40 -0.64 -1.44
CA TYR A 56 -2.27 -2.06 -1.19
C TYR A 56 -1.40 -2.73 -2.25
N THR A 57 -0.60 -3.67 -1.80
CA THR A 57 0.32 -4.41 -2.66
C THR A 57 0.09 -5.90 -2.47
N GLY A 58 -0.18 -6.61 -3.55
CA GLY A 58 -0.24 -8.06 -3.55
C GLY A 58 1.16 -8.62 -3.74
N VAL A 59 1.60 -9.48 -2.83
CA VAL A 59 2.94 -10.06 -2.87
C VAL A 59 2.83 -11.56 -3.03
N THR A 60 3.57 -12.08 -3.99
CA THR A 60 3.67 -13.53 -4.24
C THR A 60 5.09 -13.96 -3.95
N ILE A 61 5.23 -15.03 -3.17
CA ILE A 61 6.53 -15.55 -2.73
C ILE A 61 6.63 -17.02 -3.15
N VAL A 62 7.69 -17.34 -3.86
CA VAL A 62 8.01 -18.71 -4.26
C VAL A 62 9.37 -19.07 -3.66
N SER A 63 9.38 -20.10 -2.80
CA SER A 63 10.60 -20.52 -2.10
C SER A 63 10.53 -22.00 -1.73
N GLY A 64 11.68 -22.63 -1.68
CA GLY A 64 11.81 -24.00 -1.14
C GLY A 64 11.65 -24.07 0.38
N LYS A 65 11.72 -22.92 1.08
CA LYS A 65 11.59 -22.83 2.54
C LYS A 65 10.26 -22.20 2.94
N SER A 66 9.19 -22.58 2.27
CA SER A 66 7.86 -21.97 2.45
C SER A 66 7.32 -22.04 3.88
N GLU A 67 7.57 -23.15 4.60
CA GLU A 67 7.08 -23.30 5.98
C GLU A 67 7.66 -22.26 6.92
N ALA A 68 8.98 -22.04 6.86
CA ALA A 68 9.65 -21.02 7.67
C ALA A 68 9.18 -19.61 7.30
N ILE A 69 8.97 -19.34 6.02
CA ILE A 69 8.46 -18.05 5.53
C ILE A 69 7.04 -17.80 6.02
N LYS A 70 6.16 -18.80 5.93
CA LYS A 70 4.79 -18.71 6.46
C LYS A 70 4.80 -18.31 7.93
N TYR A 71 5.61 -18.98 8.73
CA TYR A 71 5.75 -18.70 10.16
C TYR A 71 6.16 -17.24 10.40
N GLN A 72 7.17 -16.75 9.69
CA GLN A 72 7.66 -15.39 9.83
C GLN A 72 6.59 -14.35 9.44
N LEU A 73 5.88 -14.58 8.34
CA LEU A 73 4.86 -13.65 7.87
C LEU A 73 3.68 -13.56 8.83
N VAL A 74 3.21 -14.69 9.33
CA VAL A 74 2.06 -14.72 10.24
C VAL A 74 2.43 -14.12 11.60
N ASN A 75 3.56 -14.49 12.15
CA ASN A 75 3.93 -14.11 13.53
C ASN A 75 4.64 -12.75 13.62
N LYS A 76 5.53 -12.43 12.72
CA LYS A 76 6.28 -11.17 12.76
C LYS A 76 5.62 -10.04 12.00
N LEU A 77 5.10 -10.31 10.81
CA LEU A 77 4.40 -9.30 10.03
C LEU A 77 2.94 -9.12 10.47
N GLY A 78 2.35 -10.17 11.04
CA GLY A 78 0.96 -10.16 11.52
C GLY A 78 -0.07 -10.08 10.41
N ARG A 79 0.22 -10.65 9.25
CA ARG A 79 -0.68 -10.67 8.09
C ARG A 79 -1.17 -12.08 7.80
N GLY A 80 -2.43 -12.15 7.41
CA GLY A 80 -2.99 -13.38 6.85
C GLY A 80 -2.35 -13.70 5.52
N ILE A 81 -2.15 -14.98 5.26
CA ILE A 81 -1.58 -15.46 4.00
C ILE A 81 -2.53 -16.44 3.33
N THR A 82 -2.45 -16.51 2.02
CA THR A 82 -3.10 -17.54 1.22
C THR A 82 -2.02 -18.38 0.56
N VAL A 83 -2.22 -19.69 0.55
CA VAL A 83 -1.24 -20.61 -0.02
C VAL A 83 -1.84 -21.27 -1.25
N TYR A 84 -1.13 -21.18 -2.37
CA TYR A 84 -1.43 -21.93 -3.59
C TYR A 84 -0.51 -23.13 -3.66
N LYS A 85 -1.06 -24.28 -3.95
CA LYS A 85 -0.27 -25.48 -4.25
C LYS A 85 0.21 -25.45 -5.68
N GLY A 86 1.49 -25.63 -5.91
CA GLY A 86 2.09 -25.61 -7.22
C GLY A 86 3.17 -26.66 -7.41
N GLU A 87 3.68 -26.73 -8.60
CA GLU A 87 4.75 -27.64 -8.97
C GLU A 87 5.97 -26.87 -9.45
N ARG A 88 7.13 -27.36 -9.07
CA ARG A 88 8.41 -26.76 -9.42
C ARG A 88 9.17 -27.72 -10.34
N GLY A 89 9.81 -27.20 -11.37
CA GLY A 89 10.69 -28.04 -12.17
C GLY A 89 10.68 -27.87 -13.66
N PHE A 90 9.83 -26.97 -14.18
CA PHE A 90 9.79 -26.70 -15.60
C PHE A 90 10.76 -25.56 -15.94
N LEU A 91 12.03 -25.94 -16.16
CA LEU A 91 13.08 -25.01 -16.58
C LEU A 91 13.56 -25.39 -17.97
N PRO A 92 14.15 -24.47 -18.75
CA PRO A 92 14.77 -24.81 -20.03
C PRO A 92 15.76 -25.97 -19.86
N GLY A 93 15.51 -27.06 -20.60
CA GLY A 93 16.31 -28.29 -20.52
C GLY A 93 15.93 -29.27 -19.42
N LYS A 94 14.95 -28.92 -18.56
CA LYS A 94 14.45 -29.81 -17.49
C LYS A 94 12.92 -29.78 -17.49
N TYR A 95 12.31 -30.82 -18.03
CA TYR A 95 10.86 -30.93 -18.12
C TYR A 95 10.24 -31.86 -17.09
N HIS A 96 10.94 -32.13 -16.01
CA HIS A 96 10.46 -33.00 -14.94
C HIS A 96 10.05 -32.17 -13.72
N VAL A 97 8.93 -32.54 -13.11
CA VAL A 97 8.49 -31.97 -11.84
C VAL A 97 9.49 -32.39 -10.76
N SER A 98 10.21 -31.44 -10.19
CA SER A 98 11.22 -31.73 -9.18
C SER A 98 10.67 -31.77 -7.77
N ALA A 99 9.61 -31.01 -7.48
CA ALA A 99 8.98 -30.96 -6.17
C ALA A 99 7.66 -30.21 -6.21
N GLU A 100 6.77 -30.55 -5.29
CA GLU A 100 5.65 -29.68 -4.97
C GLU A 100 6.17 -28.44 -4.25
N CYS A 101 5.60 -27.28 -4.53
CA CYS A 101 5.93 -26.06 -3.82
C CYS A 101 4.67 -25.31 -3.40
N ASP A 102 4.76 -24.66 -2.26
CA ASP A 102 3.72 -23.77 -1.79
C ASP A 102 4.04 -22.35 -2.25
N ILE A 103 3.10 -21.74 -2.95
CA ILE A 103 3.19 -20.34 -3.38
C ILE A 103 2.42 -19.51 -2.36
N ILE A 104 3.10 -18.60 -1.71
CA ILE A 104 2.51 -17.76 -0.67
C ILE A 104 2.04 -16.46 -1.27
N PHE A 105 0.77 -16.10 -1.03
CA PHE A 105 0.20 -14.84 -1.44
C PHE A 105 -0.28 -14.06 -0.23
N THR A 106 0.04 -12.79 -0.16
CA THR A 106 -0.45 -11.90 0.90
C THR A 106 -0.66 -10.50 0.35
N VAL A 107 -1.58 -9.77 0.98
CA VAL A 107 -1.86 -8.37 0.67
C VAL A 107 -1.35 -7.52 1.82
N ILE A 108 -0.49 -6.59 1.50
CA ILE A 108 0.13 -5.69 2.48
C ILE A 108 0.06 -4.25 1.99
N THR A 109 0.42 -3.32 2.84
CA THR A 109 0.63 -1.94 2.42
C THR A 109 2.02 -1.78 1.81
N ARG A 110 2.19 -0.72 1.02
CA ARG A 110 3.48 -0.45 0.39
C ARG A 110 4.60 -0.22 1.41
N LEU A 111 4.27 0.32 2.57
CA LEU A 111 5.23 0.53 3.66
C LEU A 111 5.75 -0.79 4.26
N GLU A 112 4.90 -1.81 4.28
CA GLU A 112 5.25 -3.11 4.85
C GLU A 112 6.07 -3.98 3.89
N LEU A 113 6.12 -3.63 2.61
CA LEU A 113 6.80 -4.43 1.59
C LEU A 113 8.28 -4.63 1.90
N ARG A 114 8.96 -3.59 2.36
CA ARG A 114 10.37 -3.68 2.73
C ARG A 114 10.60 -4.65 3.88
N LYS A 115 9.75 -4.57 4.91
CA LYS A 115 9.80 -5.48 6.07
C LYS A 115 9.57 -6.91 5.64
N LEU A 116 8.58 -7.15 4.77
CA LEU A 116 8.30 -8.47 4.23
C LEU A 116 9.49 -9.04 3.47
N LYS A 117 10.09 -8.26 2.58
CA LYS A 117 11.27 -8.68 1.82
C LYS A 117 12.43 -9.06 2.73
N ASN A 118 12.68 -8.28 3.76
CA ASN A 118 13.74 -8.56 4.72
C ASN A 118 13.48 -9.89 5.45
N LEU A 119 12.24 -10.10 5.91
CA LEU A 119 11.88 -11.37 6.59
C LEU A 119 12.04 -12.58 5.67
N VAL A 120 11.65 -12.46 4.42
CA VAL A 120 11.75 -13.56 3.44
C VAL A 120 13.21 -13.86 3.11
N TYR A 121 14.01 -12.84 2.84
CA TYR A 121 15.42 -13.03 2.47
C TYR A 121 16.30 -13.43 3.65
N ASP A 122 15.91 -13.15 4.89
CA ASP A 122 16.57 -13.70 6.07
C ASP A 122 16.41 -15.23 6.16
N VAL A 123 15.27 -15.75 5.71
CA VAL A 123 15.00 -17.19 5.69
C VAL A 123 15.61 -17.84 4.46
N ASP A 124 15.39 -17.28 3.29
CA ASP A 124 15.85 -17.82 2.01
C ASP A 124 16.29 -16.69 1.08
N PRO A 125 17.61 -16.46 0.97
CA PRO A 125 18.12 -15.43 0.05
C PRO A 125 17.82 -15.69 -1.43
N LYS A 126 17.45 -16.92 -1.79
CA LYS A 126 17.11 -17.30 -3.17
C LYS A 126 15.60 -17.28 -3.44
N ALA A 127 14.80 -16.86 -2.49
CA ALA A 127 13.35 -16.77 -2.68
C ALA A 127 13.01 -15.78 -3.80
N PHE A 128 12.04 -16.15 -4.62
CA PHE A 128 11.50 -15.25 -5.62
C PHE A 128 10.30 -14.52 -5.04
N VAL A 129 10.38 -13.20 -4.97
CA VAL A 129 9.35 -12.33 -4.43
C VAL A 129 8.97 -11.31 -5.48
N PHE A 130 7.70 -11.27 -5.88
CA PHE A 130 7.23 -10.18 -6.71
C PHE A 130 6.00 -9.53 -6.12
N ALA A 131 5.82 -8.25 -6.41
CA ALA A 131 4.77 -7.45 -5.85
C ALA A 131 4.03 -6.69 -6.94
N ASN A 132 2.71 -6.68 -6.87
CA ASN A 132 1.84 -5.93 -7.78
C ASN A 132 1.01 -4.95 -6.99
N THR A 133 0.85 -3.74 -7.51
CA THR A 133 -0.05 -2.76 -6.92
C THR A 133 -1.49 -3.18 -7.15
N ILE A 134 -2.29 -3.22 -6.09
CA ILE A 134 -3.72 -3.51 -6.15
C ILE A 134 -4.47 -2.19 -6.16
N LYS A 135 -5.21 -1.92 -7.23
CA LYS A 135 -6.01 -0.68 -7.37
C LYS A 135 -7.27 -0.72 -6.52
N GLU A 136 -7.90 -1.87 -6.43
CA GLU A 136 -9.15 -2.05 -5.71
C GLU A 136 -9.20 -3.43 -5.07
N ALA A 137 -9.63 -3.46 -3.82
CA ALA A 137 -9.89 -4.70 -3.09
C ALA A 137 -11.06 -4.49 -2.14
N SER A 138 -11.95 -5.46 -2.07
CA SER A 138 -13.09 -5.41 -1.17
C SER A 138 -13.27 -6.74 -0.46
N GLY A 139 -13.79 -6.69 0.75
CA GLY A 139 -13.98 -7.86 1.59
C GLY A 139 -12.71 -8.27 2.34
N GLY A 140 -12.86 -9.24 3.21
CA GLY A 140 -11.75 -9.77 4.00
C GLY A 140 -11.22 -8.81 5.06
N ILE A 141 -10.09 -9.17 5.65
CA ILE A 141 -9.40 -8.36 6.64
C ILE A 141 -8.11 -7.84 6.02
N ILE A 142 -8.16 -6.61 5.53
CA ILE A 142 -7.01 -5.97 4.88
C ILE A 142 -6.16 -5.20 5.89
N LYS A 143 -6.80 -4.59 6.89
CA LYS A 143 -6.09 -3.84 7.93
C LYS A 143 -5.57 -4.77 9.01
N ARG A 144 -4.35 -4.50 9.45
CA ARG A 144 -3.76 -5.19 10.61
C ARG A 144 -4.62 -4.97 11.83
N ARG A 145 -5.09 -6.04 12.44
CA ARG A 145 -5.67 -5.97 13.78
C ARG A 145 -4.54 -5.72 14.76
N HIS A 146 -4.60 -4.60 15.45
CA HIS A 146 -3.76 -4.44 16.63
C HIS A 146 -4.21 -5.49 17.65
N ALA A 147 -3.32 -6.39 17.99
CA ALA A 147 -3.55 -7.31 19.08
C ALA A 147 -3.66 -6.48 20.36
N HIS A 148 -4.81 -6.57 21.02
CA HIS A 148 -5.00 -6.02 22.36
C HIS A 148 -4.39 -6.96 23.39
#